data_db7ea88952c513c5b2208bdc74869a04
#
_entry.id   db7ea88952c513c5b2208bdc74869a04
#
_cell.length_a   1.000
_cell.length_b   1.000
_cell.length_c   1.000
_cell.angle_alpha   90.00
_cell.angle_beta   90.00
_cell.angle_gamma   90.00
#
_symmetry.space_group_name_H-M   'P 1'
#
loop_
_entity.id
_entity.type
_entity.pdbx_description
1 polymer ?
#
loop_
_entity_poly.entity_id
_entity_poly.type
_entity_poly.pdbx_seq_one_letter_code
_entity_poly.pdbx_strand_id
1 'polypeptide(L)'
;MSASSLLIIISSPPYAGTDRVWNALRLAETAVSSGTATRVFLINDGVDTGRPAAAPPDVEYNLCAILTELVDKGVSVRYCKTCIDRCGVGAGEMAPPLEVGSMKGLHQWIIESDRVVTF
;
A
#
# COMPACT_ATOMS: atom_id res chain seq x y z
N MET A 1 9.25 14.97 21.85
CA MET A 1 9.64 13.78 21.11
C MET A 1 8.92 13.74 19.77
N SER A 2 9.66 13.74 18.69
CA SER A 2 9.01 13.64 17.38
C SER A 2 8.46 12.23 17.19
N ALA A 3 7.31 12.12 16.54
CA ALA A 3 6.73 10.84 16.21
C ALA A 3 7.64 10.11 15.20
N SER A 4 7.83 8.83 15.39
CA SER A 4 8.50 8.00 14.40
C SER A 4 7.65 7.88 13.15
N SER A 5 8.30 7.64 12.02
CA SER A 5 7.63 7.41 10.74
C SER A 5 8.09 6.11 10.11
N LEU A 6 7.14 5.43 9.48
CA LEU A 6 7.37 4.13 8.83
C LEU A 6 6.81 4.19 7.41
N LEU A 7 7.65 3.80 6.45
CA LEU A 7 7.21 3.58 5.07
C LEU A 7 7.23 2.08 4.79
N ILE A 8 6.09 1.57 4.35
CA ILE A 8 5.95 0.18 3.93
C ILE A 8 5.83 0.17 2.41
N ILE A 9 6.75 -0.52 1.74
CA ILE A 9 6.71 -0.70 0.29
C ILE A 9 6.16 -2.09 0.01
N ILE A 10 5.08 -2.17 -0.75
CA ILE A 10 4.49 -3.44 -1.15
C ILE A 10 4.78 -3.67 -2.63
N SER A 11 5.63 -4.66 -2.92
CA SER A 11 6.04 -5.00 -4.28
C SER A 11 5.53 -6.38 -4.72
N SER A 12 4.95 -7.15 -3.82
CA SER A 12 4.48 -8.51 -4.09
C SER A 12 3.00 -8.51 -4.48
N PRO A 13 2.56 -9.49 -5.29
CA PRO A 13 1.14 -9.63 -5.61
C PRO A 13 0.34 -10.04 -4.37
N PRO A 14 -0.89 -9.51 -4.20
CA PRO A 14 -1.65 -9.67 -2.95
C PRO A 14 -2.17 -11.08 -2.68
N TYR A 15 -2.38 -11.90 -3.71
CA TYR A 15 -3.05 -13.20 -3.57
C TYR A 15 -2.22 -14.36 -4.16
N ALA A 16 -0.92 -14.27 -4.09
CA ALA A 16 -0.02 -15.22 -4.76
C ALA A 16 0.38 -16.43 -3.91
N GLY A 17 -0.52 -16.92 -3.06
CA GLY A 17 -0.27 -18.09 -2.23
C GLY A 17 0.61 -17.83 -1.02
N THR A 18 0.84 -16.59 -0.66
CA THR A 18 1.58 -16.20 0.54
C THR A 18 0.80 -15.12 1.31
N ASP A 19 1.09 -14.99 2.59
CA ASP A 19 0.48 -13.96 3.44
C ASP A 19 1.32 -12.67 3.49
N ARG A 20 2.26 -12.52 2.56
CA ARG A 20 3.21 -11.40 2.60
C ARG A 20 2.53 -10.05 2.63
N VAL A 21 1.61 -9.80 1.69
CA VAL A 21 0.90 -8.51 1.61
C VAL A 21 -0.05 -8.35 2.79
N TRP A 22 -0.76 -9.41 3.19
CA TRP A 22 -1.63 -9.36 4.37
C TRP A 22 -0.83 -8.95 5.61
N ASN A 23 0.36 -9.52 5.78
CA ASN A 23 1.23 -9.15 6.90
C ASN A 23 1.74 -7.71 6.81
N ALA A 24 1.98 -7.20 5.60
CA ALA A 24 2.32 -5.79 5.42
C ALA A 24 1.19 -4.88 5.92
N LEU A 25 -0.06 -5.23 5.62
CA LEU A 25 -1.22 -4.46 6.07
C LEU A 25 -1.42 -4.57 7.58
N ARG A 26 -1.15 -5.75 8.16
CA ARG A 26 -1.21 -5.93 9.62
C ARG A 26 -0.15 -5.07 10.31
N LEU A 27 1.04 -4.98 9.73
CA LEU A 27 2.09 -4.11 10.26
C LEU A 27 1.66 -2.64 10.19
N ALA A 28 1.06 -2.21 9.08
CA ALA A 28 0.55 -0.85 8.93
C ALA A 28 -0.49 -0.52 10.00
N GLU A 29 -1.42 -1.45 10.25
CA GLU A 29 -2.44 -1.30 11.29
C GLU A 29 -1.80 -1.13 12.67
N THR A 30 -0.84 -1.99 12.99
CA THR A 30 -0.13 -1.92 14.27
C THR A 30 0.61 -0.61 14.42
N ALA A 31 1.28 -0.16 13.36
CA ALA A 31 2.06 1.08 13.38
C ALA A 31 1.18 2.30 13.60
N VAL A 32 0.10 2.43 12.82
CA VAL A 32 -0.78 3.59 12.95
C VAL A 32 -1.51 3.60 14.29
N SER A 33 -1.89 2.43 14.79
CA SER A 33 -2.54 2.30 16.11
C SER A 33 -1.58 2.64 17.25
N SER A 34 -0.29 2.52 17.03
CA SER A 34 0.74 2.83 18.03
C SER A 34 1.21 4.29 17.96
N GLY A 35 0.59 5.11 17.10
CA GLY A 35 0.96 6.51 16.95
C GLY A 35 2.12 6.77 15.99
N THR A 36 2.56 5.77 15.24
CA THR A 36 3.60 5.92 14.23
C THR A 36 2.98 6.50 12.95
N ALA A 37 3.58 7.56 12.39
CA ALA A 37 3.17 8.08 11.09
C ALA A 37 3.47 7.03 10.03
N THR A 38 2.43 6.49 9.39
CA THR A 38 2.54 5.32 8.52
C THR A 38 2.14 5.66 7.10
N ARG A 39 2.99 5.24 6.15
CA ARG A 39 2.78 5.42 4.71
C ARG A 39 2.97 4.08 4.01
N VAL A 40 2.20 3.86 2.96
CA VAL A 40 2.30 2.66 2.13
C VAL A 40 2.47 3.07 0.68
N PHE A 41 3.43 2.48 0.00
CA PHE A 41 3.64 2.67 -1.43
C PHE A 41 3.52 1.34 -2.15
N LEU A 42 2.60 1.28 -3.12
CA LEU A 42 2.36 0.09 -3.94
C LEU A 42 3.16 0.18 -5.22
N ILE A 43 4.05 -0.77 -5.44
CA ILE A 43 4.92 -0.82 -6.62
C ILE A 43 4.93 -2.23 -7.22
N ASN A 44 5.30 -2.35 -8.48
CA ASN A 44 5.32 -3.63 -9.18
C ASN A 44 3.95 -4.34 -9.05
N ASP A 45 3.93 -5.63 -8.80
CA ASP A 45 2.69 -6.41 -8.64
C ASP A 45 1.90 -6.01 -7.39
N GLY A 46 2.52 -5.28 -6.48
CA GLY A 46 1.85 -4.75 -5.28
C GLY A 46 0.74 -3.76 -5.58
N VAL A 47 0.72 -3.16 -6.78
CA VAL A 47 -0.36 -2.24 -7.19
C VAL A 47 -1.72 -2.93 -7.21
N ASP A 48 -1.78 -4.24 -7.42
CA ASP A 48 -3.03 -5.00 -7.39
C ASP A 48 -3.69 -5.00 -6.01
N THR A 49 -2.96 -4.73 -4.96
CA THR A 49 -3.53 -4.58 -3.61
C THR A 49 -4.54 -3.44 -3.56
N GLY A 50 -4.31 -2.38 -4.34
CA GLY A 50 -5.18 -1.22 -4.41
C GLY A 50 -6.26 -1.29 -5.48
N ARG A 51 -6.39 -2.41 -6.17
CA ARG A 51 -7.36 -2.60 -7.25
C ARG A 51 -8.47 -3.54 -6.79
N PRO A 52 -9.70 -3.03 -6.56
CA PRO A 52 -10.80 -3.86 -6.04
C PRO A 52 -11.07 -5.11 -6.90
N ALA A 53 -10.95 -4.98 -8.22
CA ALA A 53 -11.21 -6.10 -9.13
C ALA A 53 -10.19 -7.23 -9.03
N ALA A 54 -9.04 -7.02 -8.41
CA ALA A 54 -8.01 -8.05 -8.23
C ALA A 54 -8.36 -9.05 -7.12
N ALA A 55 -9.30 -8.73 -6.24
CA ALA A 55 -9.68 -9.63 -5.16
C ALA A 55 -10.46 -10.84 -5.70
N PRO A 56 -10.05 -12.08 -5.37
CA PRO A 56 -10.83 -13.26 -5.75
C PRO A 56 -12.25 -13.23 -5.15
N PRO A 57 -13.26 -13.80 -5.84
CA PRO A 57 -14.66 -13.71 -5.40
C PRO A 57 -14.94 -14.22 -4.00
N ASP A 58 -14.27 -15.30 -3.59
CA ASP A 58 -14.50 -15.95 -2.30
C ASP A 58 -13.35 -15.79 -1.33
N VAL A 59 -12.59 -14.70 -1.45
CA VAL A 59 -11.44 -14.47 -0.59
C VAL A 59 -11.89 -14.18 0.84
N GLU A 60 -11.23 -14.83 1.81
CA GLU A 60 -11.51 -14.62 3.23
C GLU A 60 -11.17 -13.20 3.68
N TYR A 61 -10.03 -12.68 3.20
CA TYR A 61 -9.59 -11.33 3.50
C TYR A 61 -9.46 -10.53 2.21
N ASN A 62 -10.31 -9.51 2.07
CA ASN A 62 -10.22 -8.58 0.94
C ASN A 62 -9.15 -7.54 1.26
N LEU A 63 -7.97 -7.69 0.67
CA LEU A 63 -6.83 -6.84 1.00
C LEU A 63 -7.02 -5.39 0.57
N CYS A 64 -7.73 -5.15 -0.55
CA CYS A 64 -8.06 -3.79 -0.97
C CYS A 64 -8.97 -3.10 0.05
N ALA A 65 -9.96 -3.81 0.57
CA ALA A 65 -10.85 -3.26 1.59
C ALA A 65 -10.08 -2.93 2.88
N ILE A 66 -9.17 -3.81 3.29
CA ILE A 66 -8.32 -3.56 4.46
C ILE A 66 -7.45 -2.33 4.24
N LEU A 67 -6.86 -2.20 3.04
CA LEU A 67 -6.03 -1.06 2.70
C LEU A 67 -6.81 0.25 2.75
N THR A 68 -8.03 0.28 2.22
CA THR A 68 -8.87 1.48 2.25
C THR A 68 -9.29 1.85 3.68
N GLU A 69 -9.52 0.86 4.54
CA GLU A 69 -9.77 1.12 5.95
C GLU A 69 -8.58 1.76 6.64
N LEU A 70 -7.35 1.37 6.25
CA LEU A 70 -6.14 1.97 6.79
C LEU A 70 -6.04 3.44 6.42
N VAL A 71 -6.49 3.82 5.21
CA VAL A 71 -6.53 5.23 4.82
C VAL A 71 -7.44 6.02 5.77
N ASP A 72 -8.59 5.46 6.13
CA ASP A 72 -9.50 6.09 7.09
C ASP A 72 -8.88 6.24 8.47
N LYS A 73 -7.90 5.41 8.80
CA LYS A 73 -7.17 5.46 10.08
C LYS A 73 -5.96 6.38 10.05
N GLY A 74 -5.70 7.03 8.93
CA GLY A 74 -4.61 8.00 8.80
C GLY A 74 -3.39 7.51 8.05
N VAL A 75 -3.42 6.31 7.47
CA VAL A 75 -2.33 5.82 6.61
C VAL A 75 -2.42 6.48 5.24
N SER A 76 -1.32 7.06 4.78
CA SER A 76 -1.24 7.60 3.42
C SER A 76 -0.82 6.50 2.46
N VAL A 77 -1.58 6.28 1.40
CA VAL A 77 -1.31 5.21 0.44
C VAL A 77 -1.21 5.80 -0.97
N ARG A 78 -0.12 5.47 -1.65
CA ARG A 78 0.10 5.83 -3.06
C ARG A 78 0.43 4.61 -3.88
N TYR A 79 0.08 4.63 -5.16
CA TYR A 79 0.42 3.55 -6.09
C TYR A 79 1.29 4.08 -7.22
N CYS A 80 2.17 3.23 -7.76
CA CYS A 80 3.09 3.57 -8.82
C CYS A 80 2.34 3.74 -10.15
N LYS A 81 2.30 4.97 -10.69
CA LYS A 81 1.63 5.27 -11.96
C LYS A 81 2.25 4.50 -13.13
N THR A 82 3.57 4.44 -13.21
CA THR A 82 4.27 3.71 -14.26
C THR A 82 3.95 2.22 -14.22
N CYS A 83 3.82 1.65 -13.01
CA CYS A 83 3.51 0.22 -12.85
C CYS A 83 2.11 -0.10 -13.39
N ILE A 84 1.10 0.71 -13.06
CA ILE A 84 -0.25 0.47 -13.58
C ILE A 84 -0.31 0.67 -15.09
N ASP A 85 0.39 1.66 -15.62
CA ASP A 85 0.43 1.92 -17.05
C ASP A 85 1.04 0.72 -17.82
N ARG A 86 2.11 0.14 -17.30
CA ARG A 86 2.76 -1.01 -17.92
C ARG A 86 1.88 -2.26 -17.89
N CYS A 87 1.02 -2.38 -16.89
CA CYS A 87 0.11 -3.52 -16.76
C CYS A 87 -1.22 -3.30 -17.48
N GLY A 88 -1.40 -2.15 -18.12
CA GLY A 88 -2.66 -1.83 -18.80
C GLY A 88 -3.81 -1.53 -17.86
N VAL A 89 -3.51 -1.18 -16.62
CA VAL A 89 -4.51 -0.85 -15.60
C VAL A 89 -4.78 0.66 -15.64
N GLY A 90 -6.04 1.06 -15.76
CA GLY A 90 -6.41 2.46 -15.72
C GLY A 90 -6.45 2.98 -14.28
N ALA A 91 -6.18 4.27 -14.10
CA ALA A 91 -6.25 4.89 -12.77
C ALA A 91 -7.65 4.75 -12.14
N GLY A 92 -8.70 4.69 -12.96
CA GLY A 92 -10.07 4.47 -12.49
C GLY A 92 -10.33 3.09 -11.91
N GLU A 93 -9.43 2.13 -12.11
CA GLU A 93 -9.53 0.79 -11.52
C GLU A 93 -8.94 0.73 -10.11
N MET A 94 -8.21 1.76 -9.69
CA MET A 94 -7.65 1.84 -8.35
C MET A 94 -8.71 2.37 -7.37
N ALA A 95 -8.64 1.93 -6.13
CA ALA A 95 -9.60 2.36 -5.11
C ALA A 95 -9.54 3.88 -4.91
N PRO A 96 -10.70 4.58 -4.83
CA PRO A 96 -10.75 6.04 -4.80
C PRO A 96 -9.90 6.74 -3.73
N PRO A 97 -9.78 6.24 -2.49
CA PRO A 97 -8.98 6.92 -1.47
C PRO A 97 -7.47 6.84 -1.69
N LEU A 98 -7.01 6.02 -2.64
CA LEU A 98 -5.59 5.89 -2.92
C LEU A 98 -5.14 7.01 -3.86
N GLU A 99 -3.93 7.49 -3.66
CA GLU A 99 -3.37 8.56 -4.46
C GLU A 99 -2.34 8.04 -5.47
N VAL A 100 -2.27 8.71 -6.61
CA VAL A 100 -1.25 8.38 -7.61
C VAL A 100 0.13 8.81 -7.10
N GLY A 101 1.12 7.96 -7.28
CA GLY A 101 2.49 8.23 -6.88
C GLY A 101 3.45 8.18 -8.07
N SER A 102 4.67 8.65 -7.81
CA SER A 102 5.76 8.66 -8.78
C SER A 102 7.04 8.18 -8.13
N MET A 103 8.04 7.85 -8.94
CA MET A 103 9.35 7.47 -8.40
C MET A 103 9.98 8.60 -7.60
N LYS A 104 9.80 9.84 -8.06
CA LYS A 104 10.27 11.02 -7.32
C LYS A 104 9.59 11.14 -5.96
N GLY A 105 8.29 10.92 -5.91
CA GLY A 105 7.54 10.94 -4.64
C GLY A 105 7.92 9.81 -3.72
N LEU A 106 8.18 8.62 -4.26
CA LEU A 106 8.67 7.49 -3.46
C LEU A 106 10.04 7.80 -2.85
N HIS A 107 10.95 8.35 -3.65
CA HIS A 107 12.27 8.76 -3.16
C HIS A 107 12.12 9.75 -2.00
N GLN A 108 11.25 10.73 -2.15
CA GLN A 108 10.98 11.72 -1.10
C GLN A 108 10.48 11.04 0.18
N TRP A 109 9.55 10.11 0.05
CA TRP A 109 9.02 9.38 1.19
C TRP A 109 10.08 8.53 1.89
N ILE A 110 10.99 7.91 1.11
CA ILE A 110 12.10 7.12 1.68
C ILE A 110 13.01 8.02 2.51
N ILE A 111 13.37 9.19 1.98
CA ILE A 111 14.27 10.11 2.67
C ILE A 111 13.63 10.67 3.95
N GLU A 112 12.33 10.93 3.92
CA GLU A 112 11.60 11.48 5.07
C GLU A 112 11.29 10.45 6.15
N SER A 113 11.30 9.17 5.84
CA SER A 113 10.88 8.12 6.78
C SER A 113 12.02 7.68 7.68
N ASP A 114 11.73 7.46 8.96
CA ASP A 114 12.71 6.95 9.92
C ASP A 114 13.05 5.49 9.64
N ARG A 115 12.07 4.73 9.17
CA ARG A 115 12.24 3.30 8.84
C ARG A 115 11.52 3.00 7.54
N VAL A 116 12.11 2.11 6.74
CA VAL A 116 11.53 1.64 5.48
C VAL A 116 11.60 0.12 5.47
N VAL A 117 10.47 -0.52 5.20
CA VAL A 117 10.39 -1.98 5.04
C VAL A 117 9.72 -2.31 3.73
N THR A 118 10.09 -3.43 3.12
CA THR A 118 9.56 -3.89 1.84
C THR A 118 8.98 -5.31 1.97
N PHE A 119 7.79 -5.46 1.43
CA PHE A 119 7.12 -6.77 1.36
C PHE A 119 6.89 -7.19 -0.07
#